data_686b7f70e320f0aaf69e9f2d3236ac29
#
_entry.id   686b7f70e320f0aaf69e9f2d3236ac29
#
_cell.length_a   1.000
_cell.length_b   1.000
_cell.length_c   1.000
_cell.angle_alpha   90.00
_cell.angle_beta   90.00
_cell.angle_gamma   90.00
#
_symmetry.space_group_name_H-M   'P 1'
#
loop_
_entity.id
_entity.type
_entity.pdbx_description
1 polymer ?
#
loop_
_entity_poly.entity_id
_entity_poly.type
_entity_poly.pdbx_seq_one_letter_code
_entity_poly.pdbx_strand_id
1 'polypeptide(L)'
;MKRLLLILILTLSFQSWTKADDIKDFEIEGISIGDSLLDYFTNKQVKKFAKITYDNANDKKFHKLEITDDSLSSRFKEYDSVAFYIKKNDKNYIIQSIIGIIFFENKIKDCLKKKNKIVSQISLNLNTIFDNGKYTASFDKNTEYHQSETSIGSDVVSITCYDWSVKLQKKNNWVDNLSVELYKNEVVIFIRNNS
;
A
#
# COMPACT_ATOMS: atom_id res chain seq x y z
N MET A 1 22.50 -54.06 -26.06
CA MET A 1 22.13 -53.37 -24.80
C MET A 1 22.44 -51.88 -24.97
N LYS A 2 21.42 -51.07 -25.29
CA LYS A 2 21.56 -49.60 -25.49
C LYS A 2 21.37 -48.95 -24.13
N ARG A 3 22.43 -48.37 -23.57
CA ARG A 3 22.35 -47.53 -22.36
C ARG A 3 21.74 -46.20 -22.74
N LEU A 4 20.54 -45.97 -22.34
CA LEU A 4 19.85 -44.67 -22.41
C LEU A 4 20.50 -43.79 -21.36
N LEU A 5 21.32 -42.85 -21.81
CA LEU A 5 21.88 -41.80 -20.95
C LEU A 5 20.77 -40.77 -20.73
N LEU A 6 20.12 -40.86 -19.60
CA LEU A 6 19.12 -39.87 -19.16
C LEU A 6 19.87 -38.62 -18.69
N ILE A 7 20.08 -37.68 -19.60
CA ILE A 7 20.59 -36.35 -19.25
C ILE A 7 19.46 -35.64 -18.51
N LEU A 8 19.53 -35.70 -17.20
CA LEU A 8 18.74 -34.87 -16.33
C LEU A 8 19.26 -33.42 -16.49
N ILE A 9 18.69 -32.69 -17.42
CA ILE A 9 18.90 -31.25 -17.50
C ILE A 9 18.25 -30.64 -16.27
N LEU A 10 19.05 -30.50 -15.20
CA LEU A 10 18.72 -29.63 -14.09
C LEU A 10 18.72 -28.19 -14.66
N THR A 11 17.60 -27.76 -15.17
CA THR A 11 17.34 -26.33 -15.37
C THR A 11 17.30 -25.72 -13.98
N LEU A 12 18.48 -25.39 -13.47
CA LEU A 12 18.61 -24.35 -12.46
C LEU A 12 18.08 -23.08 -13.13
N SER A 13 16.80 -22.88 -13.04
CA SER A 13 16.22 -21.57 -13.17
C SER A 13 16.85 -20.75 -12.03
N PHE A 14 18.00 -20.14 -12.34
CA PHE A 14 18.41 -18.96 -11.63
C PHE A 14 17.32 -17.95 -11.87
N GLN A 15 16.29 -17.98 -11.03
CA GLN A 15 15.51 -16.79 -10.80
C GLN A 15 16.57 -15.80 -10.32
N SER A 16 17.09 -15.00 -11.24
CA SER A 16 17.78 -13.79 -10.90
C SER A 16 16.80 -13.03 -10.01
N TRP A 17 17.09 -13.01 -8.74
CA TRP A 17 16.46 -12.11 -7.81
C TRP A 17 16.87 -10.73 -8.30
N THR A 18 16.12 -10.19 -9.22
CA THR A 18 16.27 -8.80 -9.62
C THR A 18 15.97 -8.02 -8.37
N LYS A 19 17.00 -7.37 -7.83
CA LYS A 19 16.85 -6.38 -6.78
C LYS A 19 15.77 -5.44 -7.29
N ALA A 20 14.72 -5.26 -6.51
CA ALA A 20 13.68 -4.30 -6.87
C ALA A 20 14.32 -2.91 -6.82
N ASP A 21 14.65 -2.37 -7.97
CA ASP A 21 15.31 -1.06 -8.11
C ASP A 21 14.28 0.05 -8.38
N ASP A 22 13.02 -0.31 -8.67
CA ASP A 22 11.90 0.61 -8.91
C ASP A 22 10.72 0.25 -7.99
N ILE A 23 9.98 1.25 -7.51
CA ILE A 23 8.77 1.04 -6.72
C ILE A 23 7.68 0.26 -7.50
N LYS A 24 7.76 0.25 -8.82
CA LYS A 24 6.87 -0.53 -9.69
C LYS A 24 7.06 -2.05 -9.58
N ASP A 25 8.19 -2.49 -9.03
CA ASP A 25 8.47 -3.91 -8.81
C ASP A 25 7.71 -4.44 -7.59
N PHE A 26 7.01 -3.55 -6.85
CA PHE A 26 6.17 -3.91 -5.72
C PHE A 26 4.71 -4.00 -6.13
N GLU A 27 4.05 -5.01 -5.58
CA GLU A 27 2.63 -5.25 -5.80
C GLU A 27 1.87 -5.29 -4.48
N ILE A 28 0.68 -4.72 -4.49
CA ILE A 28 -0.34 -4.94 -3.47
C ILE A 28 -1.52 -5.63 -4.18
N GLU A 29 -1.81 -6.87 -3.82
CA GLU A 29 -2.85 -7.71 -4.47
C GLU A 29 -2.65 -7.91 -5.98
N GLY A 30 -1.39 -7.96 -6.44
CA GLY A 30 -1.05 -8.10 -7.86
C GLY A 30 -1.25 -6.83 -8.67
N ILE A 31 -1.31 -5.67 -8.01
CA ILE A 31 -1.47 -4.35 -8.62
C ILE A 31 -0.25 -3.50 -8.31
N SER A 32 0.33 -2.85 -9.33
CA SER A 32 1.54 -2.03 -9.21
C SER A 32 1.29 -0.55 -9.51
N ILE A 33 2.20 0.29 -9.02
CA ILE A 33 2.28 1.68 -9.45
C ILE A 33 2.61 1.74 -10.96
N GLY A 34 1.86 2.55 -11.70
CA GLY A 34 1.99 2.68 -13.14
C GLY A 34 0.98 1.86 -13.94
N ASP A 35 0.32 0.88 -13.32
CA ASP A 35 -0.77 0.16 -13.95
C ASP A 35 -2.00 1.06 -14.15
N SER A 36 -2.89 0.66 -15.05
CA SER A 36 -4.20 1.27 -15.19
C SER A 36 -5.21 0.57 -14.27
N LEU A 37 -6.00 1.32 -13.51
CA LEU A 37 -7.12 0.70 -12.78
C LEU A 37 -8.11 -0.02 -13.70
N LEU A 38 -8.14 0.32 -15.01
CA LEU A 38 -9.01 -0.33 -15.99
C LEU A 38 -8.54 -1.74 -16.35
N ASP A 39 -7.30 -2.12 -16.03
CA ASP A 39 -6.81 -3.49 -16.22
C ASP A 39 -7.43 -4.44 -15.18
N TYR A 40 -7.90 -3.89 -14.06
CA TYR A 40 -8.44 -4.64 -12.92
C TYR A 40 -9.95 -4.43 -12.71
N PHE A 41 -10.46 -3.25 -13.06
CA PHE A 41 -11.84 -2.83 -12.78
C PHE A 41 -12.48 -2.21 -14.01
N THR A 42 -13.79 -2.39 -14.16
CA THR A 42 -14.56 -1.70 -15.21
C THR A 42 -14.63 -0.20 -14.94
N ASN A 43 -14.77 0.60 -15.98
CA ASN A 43 -14.93 2.06 -15.85
C ASN A 43 -16.09 2.46 -14.92
N LYS A 44 -17.20 1.67 -14.91
CA LYS A 44 -18.33 1.88 -14.01
C LYS A 44 -17.93 1.68 -12.54
N GLN A 45 -17.10 0.69 -12.24
CA GLN A 45 -16.58 0.42 -10.90
C GLN A 45 -15.63 1.54 -10.46
N VAL A 46 -14.65 1.91 -11.30
CA VAL A 46 -13.71 3.01 -10.99
C VAL A 46 -14.47 4.31 -10.70
N LYS A 47 -15.49 4.66 -11.48
CA LYS A 47 -16.33 5.84 -11.22
C LYS A 47 -17.13 5.75 -9.92
N LYS A 48 -17.48 4.54 -9.47
CA LYS A 48 -18.14 4.34 -8.17
C LYS A 48 -17.18 4.62 -7.02
N PHE A 49 -15.92 4.21 -7.14
CA PHE A 49 -14.86 4.46 -6.14
C PHE A 49 -14.53 5.94 -6.01
N ALA A 50 -14.60 6.69 -7.11
CA ALA A 50 -14.29 8.13 -7.16
C ALA A 50 -15.19 9.02 -6.28
N LYS A 51 -16.22 8.47 -5.66
CA LYS A 51 -17.09 9.22 -4.74
C LYS A 51 -16.49 9.45 -3.36
N ILE A 52 -15.38 8.79 -3.04
CA ILE A 52 -14.66 8.93 -1.78
C ILE A 52 -13.43 9.79 -2.02
N THR A 53 -13.66 11.05 -2.32
CA THR A 53 -12.58 12.04 -2.45
C THR A 53 -12.42 12.79 -1.14
N TYR A 54 -11.20 12.89 -0.64
CA TYR A 54 -10.85 13.93 0.32
C TYR A 54 -10.91 15.28 -0.42
N ASP A 55 -12.09 15.90 -0.42
CA ASP A 55 -12.38 17.15 -1.15
C ASP A 55 -11.76 18.40 -0.51
N ASN A 56 -10.99 18.24 0.58
CA ASN A 56 -10.44 19.34 1.36
C ASN A 56 -9.05 19.81 0.89
N ALA A 57 -8.45 19.17 -0.09
CA ALA A 57 -7.17 19.62 -0.63
C ALA A 57 -7.37 20.84 -1.53
N ASN A 58 -6.76 21.95 -1.18
CA ASN A 58 -6.69 23.16 -2.03
C ASN A 58 -6.05 22.87 -3.39
N ASP A 59 -5.14 21.91 -3.43
CA ASP A 59 -4.54 21.39 -4.65
C ASP A 59 -5.28 20.12 -5.13
N LYS A 60 -6.05 20.26 -6.20
CA LYS A 60 -6.83 19.18 -6.78
C LYS A 60 -6.04 18.33 -7.78
N LYS A 61 -4.74 18.11 -7.55
CA LYS A 61 -3.85 17.38 -8.47
C LYS A 61 -4.15 15.88 -8.52
N PHE A 62 -4.50 15.29 -7.37
CA PHE A 62 -4.78 13.86 -7.24
C PHE A 62 -6.18 13.60 -6.70
N HIS A 63 -6.72 12.42 -7.05
CA HIS A 63 -7.90 11.82 -6.42
C HIS A 63 -7.49 10.56 -5.67
N LYS A 64 -7.94 10.42 -4.41
CA LYS A 64 -7.87 9.16 -3.68
C LYS A 64 -9.15 8.36 -3.99
N LEU A 65 -8.99 7.13 -4.45
CA LEU A 65 -10.06 6.17 -4.68
C LEU A 65 -9.87 5.04 -3.68
N GLU A 66 -10.90 4.65 -2.94
CA GLU A 66 -10.84 3.57 -1.97
C GLU A 66 -11.89 2.52 -2.27
N ILE A 67 -11.51 1.26 -2.25
CA ILE A 67 -12.38 0.12 -2.47
C ILE A 67 -12.74 -0.47 -1.12
N THR A 68 -13.96 -0.17 -0.66
CA THR A 68 -14.55 -0.66 0.59
C THR A 68 -15.80 -1.50 0.36
N ASP A 69 -16.16 -1.74 -0.91
CA ASP A 69 -17.37 -2.50 -1.27
C ASP A 69 -17.09 -4.00 -1.13
N ASP A 70 -17.85 -4.68 -0.27
CA ASP A 70 -17.73 -6.12 0.02
C ASP A 70 -17.73 -6.98 -1.26
N SER A 71 -18.46 -6.56 -2.30
CA SER A 71 -18.48 -7.28 -3.58
C SER A 71 -17.18 -7.21 -4.38
N LEU A 72 -16.29 -6.27 -4.04
CA LEU A 72 -15.02 -6.05 -4.71
C LEU A 72 -13.82 -6.28 -3.78
N SER A 73 -13.99 -6.06 -2.48
CA SER A 73 -13.00 -6.40 -1.46
C SER A 73 -12.76 -7.91 -1.39
N SER A 74 -13.72 -8.74 -1.77
CA SER A 74 -13.55 -10.19 -1.91
C SER A 74 -12.47 -10.61 -2.93
N ARG A 75 -12.00 -9.69 -3.79
CA ARG A 75 -10.81 -9.90 -4.65
C ARG A 75 -9.51 -9.87 -3.87
N PHE A 76 -9.47 -9.10 -2.79
CA PHE A 76 -8.26 -8.94 -1.98
C PHE A 76 -8.16 -10.11 -1.01
N LYS A 77 -6.96 -10.70 -0.92
CA LYS A 77 -6.70 -11.90 -0.10
C LYS A 77 -5.99 -11.55 1.20
N GLU A 78 -5.16 -10.50 1.14
CA GLU A 78 -4.27 -10.10 2.23
C GLU A 78 -4.72 -8.79 2.90
N TYR A 79 -5.49 -7.95 2.20
CA TYR A 79 -5.92 -6.64 2.67
C TYR A 79 -7.44 -6.52 2.72
N ASP A 80 -7.94 -5.90 3.79
CA ASP A 80 -9.38 -5.65 4.00
C ASP A 80 -9.89 -4.49 3.12
N SER A 81 -8.99 -3.56 2.77
CA SER A 81 -9.28 -2.42 1.88
C SER A 81 -8.03 -2.06 1.07
N VAL A 82 -8.25 -1.54 -0.14
CA VAL A 82 -7.16 -0.99 -0.98
C VAL A 82 -7.58 0.38 -1.50
N ALA A 83 -6.65 1.34 -1.40
CA ALA A 83 -6.84 2.68 -1.93
C ALA A 83 -5.77 3.05 -2.94
N PHE A 84 -6.11 3.95 -3.86
CA PHE A 84 -5.24 4.39 -4.94
C PHE A 84 -5.23 5.92 -5.02
N TYR A 85 -4.08 6.50 -5.37
CA TYR A 85 -4.03 7.87 -5.87
C TYR A 85 -3.84 7.85 -7.38
N ILE A 86 -4.68 8.60 -8.09
CA ILE A 86 -4.59 8.83 -9.54
C ILE A 86 -4.54 10.33 -9.81
N LYS A 87 -3.94 10.74 -10.93
CA LYS A 87 -3.98 12.15 -11.35
C LYS A 87 -5.41 12.56 -11.72
N LYS A 88 -5.80 13.75 -11.31
CA LYS A 88 -7.08 14.34 -11.71
C LYS A 88 -7.15 14.44 -13.23
N ASN A 89 -8.31 14.10 -13.80
CA ASN A 89 -8.56 14.11 -15.25
C ASN A 89 -7.75 13.10 -16.07
N ASP A 90 -7.03 12.17 -15.45
CA ASP A 90 -6.41 11.05 -16.15
C ASP A 90 -7.50 10.04 -16.55
N LYS A 91 -7.74 9.94 -17.87
CA LYS A 91 -8.75 9.03 -18.43
C LYS A 91 -8.31 7.56 -18.42
N ASN A 92 -7.01 7.32 -18.29
CA ASN A 92 -6.43 5.98 -18.20
C ASN A 92 -6.36 5.48 -16.76
N TYR A 93 -6.64 6.34 -15.76
CA TYR A 93 -6.61 6.03 -14.34
C TYR A 93 -5.29 5.36 -13.91
N ILE A 94 -4.16 5.93 -14.34
CA ILE A 94 -2.82 5.40 -14.01
C ILE A 94 -2.53 5.61 -12.53
N ILE A 95 -2.21 4.50 -11.84
CA ILE A 95 -1.93 4.45 -10.41
C ILE A 95 -0.63 5.19 -10.09
N GLN A 96 -0.71 6.19 -9.22
CA GLN A 96 0.43 6.96 -8.72
C GLN A 96 0.80 6.59 -7.28
N SER A 97 -0.11 5.96 -6.57
CA SER A 97 0.11 5.39 -5.25
C SER A 97 -0.90 4.29 -5.00
N ILE A 98 -0.48 3.28 -4.23
CA ILE A 98 -1.35 2.19 -3.78
C ILE A 98 -1.17 2.00 -2.27
N ILE A 99 -2.28 1.79 -1.57
CA ILE A 99 -2.34 1.65 -0.12
C ILE A 99 -3.17 0.41 0.21
N GLY A 100 -2.55 -0.59 0.81
CA GLY A 100 -3.24 -1.75 1.37
C GLY A 100 -3.49 -1.55 2.86
N ILE A 101 -4.72 -1.84 3.34
CA ILE A 101 -5.13 -1.63 4.72
C ILE A 101 -5.60 -2.96 5.32
N ILE A 102 -5.11 -3.30 6.52
CA ILE A 102 -5.54 -4.45 7.31
C ILE A 102 -6.08 -3.95 8.65
N PHE A 103 -7.29 -4.35 9.03
CA PHE A 103 -7.94 -3.96 10.28
C PHE A 103 -7.59 -4.89 11.44
N PHE A 104 -7.40 -4.34 12.63
CA PHE A 104 -6.96 -5.08 13.83
C PHE A 104 -7.89 -4.97 15.04
N GLU A 105 -9.06 -4.37 14.91
CA GLU A 105 -10.11 -4.32 15.96
C GLU A 105 -9.54 -4.07 17.38
N ASN A 106 -8.82 -2.98 17.59
CA ASN A 106 -8.19 -2.60 18.87
C ASN A 106 -7.07 -3.56 19.35
N LYS A 107 -6.37 -4.20 18.42
CA LYS A 107 -5.25 -5.09 18.69
C LYS A 107 -3.93 -4.51 18.19
N ILE A 108 -3.57 -3.32 18.64
CA ILE A 108 -2.34 -2.63 18.18
C ILE A 108 -1.09 -3.51 18.25
N LYS A 109 -0.99 -4.41 19.26
CA LYS A 109 0.14 -5.34 19.38
C LYS A 109 0.24 -6.30 18.20
N ASP A 110 -0.89 -6.76 17.66
CA ASP A 110 -0.91 -7.65 16.49
C ASP A 110 -0.57 -6.87 15.22
N CYS A 111 -1.04 -5.63 15.11
CA CYS A 111 -0.62 -4.71 14.06
C CYS A 111 0.91 -4.54 14.06
N LEU A 112 1.50 -4.19 15.19
CA LEU A 112 2.96 -4.01 15.33
C LEU A 112 3.74 -5.27 14.96
N LYS A 113 3.25 -6.45 15.35
CA LYS A 113 3.86 -7.73 14.98
C LYS A 113 3.82 -7.96 13.46
N LYS A 114 2.67 -7.71 12.82
CA LYS A 114 2.52 -7.84 11.36
C LYS A 114 3.40 -6.81 10.64
N LYS A 115 3.41 -5.53 11.10
CA LYS A 115 4.27 -4.47 10.58
C LYS A 115 5.73 -4.90 10.56
N ASN A 116 6.25 -5.34 11.71
CA ASN A 116 7.66 -5.72 11.83
C ASN A 116 8.03 -6.90 10.92
N LYS A 117 7.11 -7.85 10.72
CA LYS A 117 7.30 -8.96 9.77
C LYS A 117 7.43 -8.44 8.34
N ILE A 118 6.55 -7.55 7.90
CA ILE A 118 6.57 -6.98 6.54
C ILE A 118 7.85 -6.15 6.33
N VAL A 119 8.19 -5.27 7.29
CA VAL A 119 9.43 -4.47 7.26
C VAL A 119 10.64 -5.38 7.10
N SER A 120 10.75 -6.45 7.90
CA SER A 120 11.88 -7.38 7.81
C SER A 120 11.96 -8.07 6.45
N GLN A 121 10.82 -8.49 5.88
CA GLN A 121 10.78 -9.13 4.56
C GLN A 121 11.23 -8.17 3.45
N ILE A 122 10.73 -6.93 3.45
CA ILE A 122 11.12 -5.92 2.46
C ILE A 122 12.58 -5.54 2.64
N SER A 123 13.05 -5.31 3.88
CA SER A 123 14.45 -4.98 4.15
C SER A 123 15.42 -6.03 3.60
N LEU A 124 15.10 -7.31 3.78
CA LEU A 124 15.93 -8.41 3.26
C LEU A 124 15.94 -8.45 1.73
N ASN A 125 14.78 -8.29 1.10
CA ASN A 125 14.64 -8.38 -0.35
C ASN A 125 15.30 -7.20 -1.07
N LEU A 126 15.24 -6.00 -0.48
CA LEU A 126 15.78 -4.77 -1.08
C LEU A 126 17.16 -4.40 -0.58
N ASN A 127 17.67 -5.09 0.44
CA ASN A 127 18.87 -4.67 1.16
C ASN A 127 18.79 -3.19 1.59
N THR A 128 17.63 -2.78 2.12
CA THR A 128 17.36 -1.41 2.57
C THR A 128 17.08 -1.36 4.06
N ILE A 129 17.28 -0.17 4.63
CA ILE A 129 16.99 0.11 6.03
C ILE A 129 15.74 0.99 6.10
N PHE A 130 14.84 0.67 7.02
CA PHE A 130 13.69 1.49 7.32
C PHE A 130 13.98 2.44 8.48
N ASP A 131 13.65 3.71 8.32
CA ASP A 131 13.56 4.65 9.40
C ASP A 131 12.28 4.39 10.20
N ASN A 132 12.42 4.24 11.52
CA ASN A 132 11.31 3.92 12.39
C ASN A 132 10.97 5.11 13.29
N GLY A 133 9.69 5.43 13.38
CA GLY A 133 9.20 6.51 14.22
C GLY A 133 7.90 6.15 14.92
N LYS A 134 7.69 6.79 16.07
CA LYS A 134 6.40 6.83 16.77
C LYS A 134 5.97 8.28 16.86
N TYR A 135 4.76 8.57 16.41
CA TYR A 135 4.23 9.91 16.30
C TYR A 135 2.86 9.99 16.97
N THR A 136 2.54 11.15 17.49
CA THR A 136 1.19 11.47 18.00
C THR A 136 0.47 12.31 16.97
N ALA A 137 -0.81 12.05 16.74
CA ALA A 137 -1.61 12.81 15.80
C ALA A 137 -1.74 14.28 16.25
N SER A 138 -1.55 15.21 15.33
CA SER A 138 -1.69 16.66 15.64
C SER A 138 -3.12 17.04 16.04
N PHE A 139 -4.11 16.33 15.52
CA PHE A 139 -5.55 16.56 15.75
C PHE A 139 -6.11 15.78 16.96
N ASP A 140 -5.38 14.80 17.50
CA ASP A 140 -5.80 14.00 18.66
C ASP A 140 -4.60 13.40 19.41
N LYS A 141 -4.33 13.92 20.60
CA LYS A 141 -3.18 13.55 21.45
C LYS A 141 -3.17 12.08 21.90
N ASN A 142 -4.29 11.38 21.79
CA ASN A 142 -4.42 9.99 22.20
C ASN A 142 -4.38 9.01 21.00
N THR A 143 -4.18 9.53 19.80
CA THR A 143 -3.97 8.72 18.59
C THR A 143 -2.47 8.69 18.29
N GLU A 144 -1.94 7.50 18.11
CA GLU A 144 -0.53 7.26 17.82
C GLU A 144 -0.36 6.52 16.49
N TYR A 145 0.75 6.79 15.79
CA TYR A 145 1.17 5.97 14.64
C TYR A 145 2.60 5.48 14.83
N HIS A 146 2.80 4.23 14.51
CA HIS A 146 4.09 3.56 14.52
C HIS A 146 4.49 3.30 13.07
N GLN A 147 5.29 4.20 12.50
CA GLN A 147 5.69 4.20 11.10
C GLN A 147 7.06 3.56 10.91
N SER A 148 7.21 2.87 9.80
CA SER A 148 8.50 2.47 9.22
C SER A 148 8.50 2.93 7.77
N GLU A 149 9.49 3.73 7.37
CA GLU A 149 9.57 4.33 6.04
C GLU A 149 10.93 4.10 5.41
N THR A 150 10.98 3.86 4.11
CA THR A 150 12.21 3.82 3.33
C THR A 150 11.98 4.41 1.94
N SER A 151 13.06 4.85 1.29
CA SER A 151 13.01 5.36 -0.08
C SER A 151 13.57 4.34 -1.07
N ILE A 152 12.94 4.27 -2.25
CA ILE A 152 13.41 3.51 -3.41
C ILE A 152 13.56 4.52 -4.54
N GLY A 153 14.79 4.93 -4.80
CA GLY A 153 15.06 6.10 -5.63
C GLY A 153 14.46 7.37 -4.98
N SER A 154 13.54 8.02 -5.69
CA SER A 154 12.79 9.19 -5.17
C SER A 154 11.46 8.82 -4.52
N ASP A 155 10.99 7.59 -4.73
CA ASP A 155 9.68 7.12 -4.30
C ASP A 155 9.75 6.54 -2.88
N VAL A 156 8.61 6.34 -2.23
CA VAL A 156 8.53 6.01 -0.79
C VAL A 156 7.70 4.76 -0.55
N VAL A 157 8.22 3.88 0.30
CA VAL A 157 7.48 2.78 0.92
C VAL A 157 7.30 3.11 2.39
N SER A 158 6.04 3.17 2.85
CA SER A 158 5.69 3.43 4.24
C SER A 158 4.82 2.30 4.78
N ILE A 159 5.09 1.87 6.01
CA ILE A 159 4.33 0.82 6.70
C ILE A 159 3.98 1.36 8.07
N THR A 160 2.70 1.63 8.30
CA THR A 160 2.25 2.36 9.48
C THR A 160 1.15 1.60 10.21
N CYS A 161 1.32 1.39 11.53
CA CYS A 161 0.22 1.03 12.40
C CYS A 161 -0.41 2.28 13.01
N TYR A 162 -1.71 2.42 12.85
CA TYR A 162 -2.53 3.47 13.46
C TYR A 162 -3.22 2.91 14.71
N ASP A 163 -2.91 3.51 15.86
CA ASP A 163 -3.54 3.26 17.18
C ASP A 163 -4.51 4.42 17.44
N TRP A 164 -5.75 4.23 16.99
CA TRP A 164 -6.77 5.27 17.08
C TRP A 164 -7.29 5.41 18.51
N SER A 165 -7.41 6.64 18.99
CA SER A 165 -8.02 6.89 20.29
C SER A 165 -9.45 6.34 20.38
N VAL A 166 -9.84 5.86 21.55
CA VAL A 166 -11.20 5.35 21.83
C VAL A 166 -12.28 6.38 21.42
N LYS A 167 -11.97 7.66 21.56
CA LYS A 167 -12.87 8.75 21.13
C LYS A 167 -13.12 8.73 19.62
N LEU A 168 -12.06 8.61 18.82
CA LEU A 168 -12.18 8.60 17.36
C LEU A 168 -12.78 7.29 16.85
N GLN A 169 -12.42 6.18 17.46
CA GLN A 169 -13.03 4.88 17.17
C GLN A 169 -14.55 4.94 17.32
N LYS A 170 -15.05 5.46 18.46
CA LYS A 170 -16.51 5.58 18.72
C LYS A 170 -17.19 6.61 17.81
N LYS A 171 -16.51 7.75 17.53
CA LYS A 171 -17.10 8.85 16.75
C LYS A 171 -17.19 8.51 15.26
N ASN A 172 -16.14 7.90 14.72
CA ASN A 172 -15.96 7.72 13.27
C ASN A 172 -16.08 6.27 12.84
N ASN A 173 -16.32 5.35 13.76
CA ASN A 173 -16.28 3.90 13.53
C ASN A 173 -14.94 3.41 12.99
N TRP A 174 -13.85 4.08 13.42
CA TRP A 174 -12.49 3.72 13.04
C TRP A 174 -11.99 2.56 13.89
N VAL A 175 -11.10 1.76 13.33
CA VAL A 175 -10.43 0.65 14.03
C VAL A 175 -8.92 0.76 13.83
N ASP A 176 -8.14 0.23 14.77
CA ASP A 176 -6.70 0.14 14.59
C ASP A 176 -6.39 -0.61 13.30
N ASN A 177 -5.41 -0.14 12.57
CA ASN A 177 -5.11 -0.72 11.28
C ASN A 177 -3.62 -0.63 10.93
N LEU A 178 -3.20 -1.52 10.05
CA LEU A 178 -1.94 -1.47 9.34
C LEU A 178 -2.18 -0.90 7.96
N SER A 179 -1.42 0.11 7.58
CA SER A 179 -1.34 0.62 6.23
C SER A 179 0.02 0.24 5.62
N VAL A 180 0.01 -0.38 4.45
CA VAL A 180 1.19 -0.60 3.61
C VAL A 180 1.05 0.29 2.39
N GLU A 181 1.96 1.21 2.19
CA GLU A 181 1.80 2.35 1.30
C GLU A 181 2.99 2.44 0.34
N LEU A 182 2.69 2.45 -0.94
CA LEU A 182 3.63 2.67 -2.02
C LEU A 182 3.30 4.01 -2.67
N TYR A 183 4.22 4.96 -2.65
CA TYR A 183 3.99 6.32 -3.13
C TYR A 183 5.03 6.75 -4.15
N LYS A 184 4.59 7.30 -5.29
CA LYS A 184 5.44 8.19 -6.05
C LYS A 184 5.72 9.47 -5.28
N ASN A 185 6.93 9.99 -5.38
CA ASN A 185 7.37 11.19 -4.67
C ASN A 185 6.39 12.38 -4.85
N GLU A 186 5.84 12.56 -6.04
CA GLU A 186 4.87 13.64 -6.30
C GLU A 186 3.57 13.52 -5.47
N VAL A 187 3.17 12.28 -5.10
CA VAL A 187 2.02 12.03 -4.22
C VAL A 187 2.40 12.33 -2.77
N VAL A 188 3.60 11.94 -2.32
CA VAL A 188 4.11 12.28 -0.98
C VAL A 188 4.12 13.79 -0.75
N ILE A 189 4.67 14.54 -1.71
CA ILE A 189 4.70 16.01 -1.65
C ILE A 189 3.27 16.57 -1.59
N PHE A 190 2.37 16.03 -2.43
CA PHE A 190 0.96 16.45 -2.41
C PHE A 190 0.30 16.21 -1.05
N ILE A 191 0.48 15.02 -0.45
CA ILE A 191 -0.11 14.69 0.85
C ILE A 191 0.45 15.63 1.92
N ARG A 192 1.78 15.79 2.01
CA ARG A 192 2.44 16.66 3.02
C ARG A 192 2.01 18.12 2.94
N ASN A 193 1.68 18.63 1.76
CA ASN A 193 1.23 20.01 1.58
C ASN A 193 -0.26 20.23 1.87
N ASN A 194 -1.05 19.15 2.03
CA ASN A 194 -2.50 19.20 2.21
C ASN A 194 -2.99 18.49 3.49
N SER A 195 -2.07 18.08 4.38
CA SER A 195 -2.34 17.42 5.67
C SER A 195 -2.52 18.40 6.82
#